data_fca0ddab4f5f04af170383206a6410fa
#
_entry.id   fca0ddab4f5f04af170383206a6410fa
#
_cell.length_a   1.000
_cell.length_b   1.000
_cell.length_c   1.000
_cell.angle_alpha   90.00
_cell.angle_beta   90.00
_cell.angle_gamma   90.00
#
_symmetry.space_group_name_H-M   'P 1'
#
loop_
_entity.id
_entity.type
_entity.pdbx_description
1 polymer ?
#
loop_
_entity_poly.entity_id
_entity_poly.type
_entity_poly.pdbx_seq_one_letter_code
_entity_poly.pdbx_strand_id
1 'polypeptide(L)'
;MPKTSYAGRHRPAAKPSRGRQFVVPVALLSSTVAGGLVIRDAGASELSPEAAAMKNVSNSVAGLGLTADPEAVTAAAANRAGARSSRDMVRDAKTIIVGASQTATQTAAEAQAAAAKAAADQAAAQKAKAAAAAKAKQDAAARALAQAHRWVSPVSGYTLTSGFGFRWGKMHPAQDLACPVGSSVHSLSSGTVVFAGRSTEGYGNFVKIRYWDGTVSWMAHNSRLLVSVGEQVSPGQIVAYSGSTGNSTGPHVHLEIHPGDGSAVPPLVWLAQRGVTL
;
A
#
# COMPACT_ATOMS: atom_id res chain seq x y z
N MET A 1 48.23 1.73 -63.04
CA MET A 1 46.84 1.66 -62.51
C MET A 1 46.89 2.09 -61.06
N PRO A 2 46.34 3.24 -60.67
CA PRO A 2 46.47 3.78 -59.31
C PRO A 2 45.50 3.09 -58.35
N LYS A 3 45.96 2.77 -57.12
CA LYS A 3 45.18 2.28 -55.99
C LYS A 3 44.48 3.43 -55.32
N THR A 4 43.14 3.44 -55.36
CA THR A 4 42.32 4.39 -54.59
C THR A 4 42.17 3.91 -53.17
N SER A 5 42.77 4.63 -52.19
CA SER A 5 42.56 4.41 -50.73
C SER A 5 41.25 5.05 -50.30
N TYR A 6 40.34 4.25 -49.74
CA TYR A 6 39.10 4.73 -49.16
C TYR A 6 39.33 5.08 -47.69
N ALA A 7 39.34 6.39 -47.40
CA ALA A 7 39.46 6.86 -46.02
C ALA A 7 38.07 6.83 -45.35
N GLY A 8 37.86 5.82 -44.51
CA GLY A 8 36.68 5.71 -43.62
C GLY A 8 36.69 6.80 -42.54
N ARG A 9 35.69 7.68 -42.54
CA ARG A 9 35.48 8.68 -41.49
C ARG A 9 34.94 7.96 -40.26
N HIS A 10 35.76 7.88 -39.23
CA HIS A 10 35.31 7.44 -37.91
C HIS A 10 34.36 8.46 -37.29
N ARG A 11 33.09 8.07 -37.17
CA ARG A 11 32.08 8.81 -36.40
C ARG A 11 32.37 8.60 -34.91
N PRO A 12 32.54 9.65 -34.06
CA PRO A 12 32.76 9.47 -32.65
C PRO A 12 31.50 8.86 -32.00
N ALA A 13 31.72 7.88 -31.13
CA ALA A 13 30.66 7.25 -30.35
C ALA A 13 29.96 8.26 -29.45
N ALA A 14 28.65 8.27 -29.48
CA ALA A 14 27.82 9.10 -28.61
C ALA A 14 28.03 8.67 -27.14
N LYS A 15 28.30 9.66 -26.27
CA LYS A 15 28.39 9.44 -24.83
C LYS A 15 27.04 8.98 -24.30
N PRO A 16 26.98 7.99 -23.39
CA PRO A 16 25.74 7.58 -22.77
C PRO A 16 25.18 8.74 -21.95
N SER A 17 23.93 9.09 -22.18
CA SER A 17 23.18 10.04 -21.40
C SER A 17 23.05 9.50 -19.97
N ARG A 18 23.52 10.26 -18.98
CA ARG A 18 23.29 9.99 -17.57
C ARG A 18 21.79 9.95 -17.33
N GLY A 19 21.25 8.77 -17.10
CA GLY A 19 19.88 8.57 -16.66
C GLY A 19 19.64 9.39 -15.40
N ARG A 20 18.66 10.28 -15.45
CA ARG A 20 18.13 10.96 -14.27
C ARG A 20 17.56 9.87 -13.35
N GLN A 21 18.28 9.61 -12.26
CA GLN A 21 17.71 8.90 -11.13
C GLN A 21 16.61 9.78 -10.56
N PHE A 22 15.36 9.39 -10.79
CA PHE A 22 14.24 9.93 -10.04
C PHE A 22 14.35 9.37 -8.61
N VAL A 23 15.02 10.13 -7.75
CA VAL A 23 14.89 9.97 -6.32
C VAL A 23 13.48 10.47 -6.00
N VAL A 24 12.56 9.54 -5.77
CA VAL A 24 11.26 9.83 -5.19
C VAL A 24 11.54 10.20 -3.73
N PRO A 25 11.36 11.45 -3.30
CA PRO A 25 11.45 11.76 -1.88
C PRO A 25 10.28 11.06 -1.20
N VAL A 26 10.59 10.11 -0.33
CA VAL A 26 9.65 9.65 0.69
C VAL A 26 9.44 10.83 1.62
N ALA A 27 8.43 11.62 1.34
CA ALA A 27 7.95 12.64 2.26
C ALA A 27 7.35 11.89 3.46
N LEU A 28 8.13 11.79 4.53
CA LEU A 28 7.62 11.54 5.87
C LEU A 28 6.71 12.72 6.21
N LEU A 29 5.43 12.58 5.93
CA LEU A 29 4.38 13.44 6.47
C LEU A 29 4.26 13.14 7.97
N SER A 30 5.12 13.77 8.76
CA SER A 30 4.84 14.03 10.16
C SER A 30 3.73 15.06 10.20
N SER A 31 2.48 14.62 10.20
CA SER A 31 1.34 15.45 10.52
C SER A 31 1.36 15.72 12.02
N THR A 32 2.08 16.75 12.44
CA THR A 32 1.78 17.46 13.67
C THR A 32 0.43 18.15 13.44
N VAL A 33 -0.63 17.54 13.96
CA VAL A 33 -1.90 18.23 14.13
C VAL A 33 -1.69 19.21 15.27
N ALA A 34 -1.14 20.38 14.95
CA ALA A 34 -1.33 21.57 15.75
C ALA A 34 -2.78 21.99 15.53
N GLY A 35 -3.64 21.72 16.52
CA GLY A 35 -4.98 22.30 16.58
C GLY A 35 -4.86 23.82 16.68
N GLY A 36 -4.73 24.46 15.53
CA GLY A 36 -4.82 25.90 15.40
C GLY A 36 -6.29 26.29 15.45
N LEU A 37 -6.74 26.69 16.63
CA LEU A 37 -7.96 27.46 16.78
C LEU A 37 -7.77 28.79 16.06
N VAL A 38 -8.34 28.94 14.88
CA VAL A 38 -8.38 30.23 14.18
C VAL A 38 -9.41 31.10 14.90
N ILE A 39 -8.93 31.93 15.84
CA ILE A 39 -9.73 33.03 16.39
C ILE A 39 -9.67 34.12 15.35
N ARG A 40 -10.80 34.37 14.66
CA ARG A 40 -10.99 35.57 13.86
C ARG A 40 -11.06 36.75 14.82
N ASP A 41 -10.12 37.63 14.71
CA ASP A 41 -10.00 38.88 15.39
C ASP A 41 -11.20 39.79 14.97
N ALA A 42 -12.09 40.04 15.90
CA ALA A 42 -13.07 41.08 15.82
C ALA A 42 -12.98 41.86 17.14
N GLY A 43 -12.24 42.96 17.11
CA GLY A 43 -12.32 44.11 18.00
C GLY A 43 -12.31 43.78 19.50
N ALA A 44 -11.20 43.47 20.09
CA ALA A 44 -11.06 43.28 21.53
C ALA A 44 -10.84 44.64 22.20
N SER A 45 -11.86 45.12 22.91
CA SER A 45 -11.63 45.97 24.07
C SER A 45 -11.18 45.08 25.22
N GLU A 46 -10.00 45.34 25.76
CA GLU A 46 -9.40 44.61 26.89
C GLU A 46 -10.33 44.71 28.12
N LEU A 47 -11.00 43.61 28.42
CA LEU A 47 -11.66 43.41 29.71
C LEU A 47 -10.67 42.71 30.66
N SER A 48 -10.52 43.24 31.89
CA SER A 48 -9.71 42.65 32.93
C SER A 48 -10.12 41.19 33.22
N PRO A 49 -9.19 40.32 33.69
CA PRO A 49 -9.47 38.91 33.97
C PRO A 49 -10.64 38.68 34.92
N GLU A 50 -10.93 39.62 35.82
CA GLU A 50 -12.08 39.56 36.73
C GLU A 50 -13.42 39.78 36.01
N ALA A 51 -13.46 40.63 35.00
CA ALA A 51 -14.69 40.88 34.21
C ALA A 51 -15.01 39.70 33.28
N ALA A 52 -14.02 38.97 32.78
CA ALA A 52 -14.16 37.74 32.02
C ALA A 52 -14.69 36.57 32.89
N ALA A 53 -14.23 36.49 34.11
CA ALA A 53 -14.71 35.47 35.07
C ALA A 53 -16.17 35.72 35.46
N MET A 54 -16.58 36.96 35.67
CA MET A 54 -17.98 37.32 35.98
C MET A 54 -18.95 37.08 34.79
N LYS A 55 -18.52 37.33 33.55
CA LYS A 55 -19.34 37.01 32.37
C LYS A 55 -19.53 35.48 32.18
N ASN A 56 -18.52 34.68 32.46
CA ASN A 56 -18.65 33.23 32.40
C ASN A 56 -19.59 32.67 33.46
N VAL A 57 -19.61 33.24 34.66
CA VAL A 57 -20.55 32.86 35.73
C VAL A 57 -21.99 33.21 35.34
N SER A 58 -22.22 34.40 34.77
CA SER A 58 -23.57 34.81 34.30
C SER A 58 -24.10 33.91 33.18
N ASN A 59 -23.23 33.52 32.22
CA ASN A 59 -23.65 32.64 31.12
C ASN A 59 -23.89 31.19 31.57
N SER A 60 -23.17 30.73 32.59
CA SER A 60 -23.36 29.38 33.15
C SER A 60 -24.67 29.27 33.95
N VAL A 61 -25.11 30.35 34.62
CA VAL A 61 -26.38 30.39 35.36
C VAL A 61 -27.59 30.51 34.41
N ALA A 62 -27.46 31.25 33.31
CA ALA A 62 -28.50 31.34 32.30
C ALA A 62 -28.75 30.00 31.55
N GLY A 63 -27.70 29.17 31.38
CA GLY A 63 -27.82 27.85 30.75
C GLY A 63 -28.52 26.77 31.59
N LEU A 64 -28.70 26.98 32.87
CA LEU A 64 -29.31 26.02 33.80
C LEU A 64 -30.83 26.21 34.00
N GLY A 65 -31.46 27.17 33.29
CA GLY A 65 -32.93 27.39 33.36
C GLY A 65 -33.45 27.85 34.73
N LEU A 66 -32.55 28.27 35.62
CA LEU A 66 -32.90 28.84 36.93
C LEU A 66 -33.11 30.37 36.78
N THR A 67 -34.15 30.77 36.11
CA THR A 67 -34.67 32.15 36.26
C THR A 67 -35.38 32.25 37.59
N ALA A 68 -34.63 32.35 38.67
CA ALA A 68 -35.17 32.82 39.91
C ALA A 68 -35.41 34.34 39.70
N ASP A 69 -36.65 34.72 39.60
CA ASP A 69 -37.07 36.12 39.56
C ASP A 69 -36.48 36.83 40.79
N PRO A 70 -35.60 37.84 40.60
CA PRO A 70 -34.98 38.51 41.73
C PRO A 70 -36.00 39.20 42.65
N GLU A 71 -37.20 39.54 42.16
CA GLU A 71 -38.29 40.06 43.00
C GLU A 71 -38.92 38.96 43.86
N ALA A 72 -39.03 37.72 43.35
CA ALA A 72 -39.56 36.61 44.15
C ALA A 72 -38.61 36.23 45.29
N VAL A 73 -37.31 36.31 45.08
CA VAL A 73 -36.30 36.04 46.17
C VAL A 73 -36.30 37.15 47.22
N THR A 74 -36.48 38.41 46.82
CA THR A 74 -36.57 39.53 47.74
C THR A 74 -37.89 39.56 48.52
N ALA A 75 -39.02 39.17 47.87
CA ALA A 75 -40.31 39.05 48.55
C ALA A 75 -40.33 37.90 49.60
N ALA A 76 -39.72 36.76 49.29
CA ALA A 76 -39.59 35.65 50.21
C ALA A 76 -38.66 35.99 51.39
N ALA A 77 -37.63 36.79 51.18
CA ALA A 77 -36.74 37.27 52.24
C ALA A 77 -37.44 38.29 53.13
N ALA A 78 -38.26 39.21 52.56
CA ALA A 78 -39.04 40.22 53.36
C ALA A 78 -40.09 39.59 54.27
N ASN A 79 -40.74 38.51 53.83
CA ASN A 79 -41.76 37.83 54.67
C ASN A 79 -41.16 37.00 55.84
N ARG A 80 -39.90 36.65 55.80
CA ARG A 80 -39.14 36.00 56.90
C ARG A 80 -38.42 37.00 57.82
N ALA A 81 -38.30 38.24 57.39
CA ALA A 81 -37.55 39.31 58.05
C ALA A 81 -38.12 39.77 59.35
N GLY A 82 -39.38 39.43 59.68
CA GLY A 82 -40.00 39.87 60.94
C GLY A 82 -39.47 39.20 62.21
N ALA A 83 -38.60 38.21 62.14
CA ALA A 83 -38.21 37.45 63.31
C ALA A 83 -36.69 37.19 63.48
N ARG A 84 -35.81 37.68 62.56
CA ARG A 84 -34.37 37.37 62.61
C ARG A 84 -33.51 38.65 62.51
N SER A 85 -32.39 38.65 63.29
CA SER A 85 -31.45 39.74 63.24
C SER A 85 -30.76 39.84 61.85
N SER A 86 -30.41 41.05 61.42
CA SER A 86 -29.70 41.28 60.16
C SER A 86 -28.42 40.46 59.96
N ARG A 87 -27.80 40.03 61.04
CA ARG A 87 -26.61 39.21 61.04
C ARG A 87 -26.90 37.76 60.62
N ASP A 88 -28.05 37.19 61.02
CA ASP A 88 -28.46 35.84 60.66
C ASP A 88 -28.87 35.75 59.22
N MET A 89 -29.54 36.77 58.66
CA MET A 89 -29.89 36.85 57.23
C MET A 89 -28.66 36.90 56.30
N VAL A 90 -27.66 37.66 56.70
CA VAL A 90 -26.41 37.77 55.90
C VAL A 90 -25.66 36.41 55.93
N ARG A 91 -25.70 35.70 57.06
CA ARG A 91 -25.05 34.39 57.22
C ARG A 91 -25.75 33.30 56.39
N ASP A 92 -27.07 33.27 56.41
CA ASP A 92 -27.88 32.34 55.62
C ASP A 92 -27.70 32.58 54.11
N ALA A 93 -27.74 33.86 53.65
CA ALA A 93 -27.48 34.22 52.27
C ALA A 93 -26.07 33.79 51.84
N LYS A 94 -25.05 34.04 52.63
CA LYS A 94 -23.67 33.60 52.36
C LYS A 94 -23.56 32.10 52.24
N THR A 95 -24.23 31.32 53.09
CA THR A 95 -24.22 29.86 53.07
C THR A 95 -24.88 29.30 51.78
N ILE A 96 -25.99 29.91 51.35
CA ILE A 96 -26.69 29.53 50.14
C ILE A 96 -25.82 29.82 48.90
N ILE A 97 -25.20 31.00 48.83
CA ILE A 97 -24.34 31.40 47.72
C ILE A 97 -23.09 30.47 47.63
N VAL A 98 -22.46 30.17 48.77
CA VAL A 98 -21.31 29.26 48.80
C VAL A 98 -21.70 27.84 48.36
N GLY A 99 -22.84 27.32 48.84
CA GLY A 99 -23.35 26.01 48.46
C GLY A 99 -23.65 25.91 46.95
N ALA A 100 -24.36 26.94 46.42
CA ALA A 100 -24.66 27.01 44.96
C ALA A 100 -23.39 27.09 44.11
N SER A 101 -22.41 27.88 44.53
CA SER A 101 -21.12 28.02 43.85
C SER A 101 -20.33 26.71 43.86
N GLN A 102 -20.32 25.98 44.96
CA GLN A 102 -19.63 24.67 45.05
C GLN A 102 -20.30 23.63 44.15
N THR A 103 -21.61 23.57 44.13
CA THR A 103 -22.35 22.64 43.25
C THR A 103 -22.10 22.95 41.79
N ALA A 104 -22.15 24.25 41.37
CA ALA A 104 -21.84 24.64 40.00
C ALA A 104 -20.41 24.30 39.56
N THR A 105 -19.45 24.45 40.49
CA THR A 105 -18.06 24.08 40.22
C THR A 105 -17.87 22.55 40.07
N GLN A 106 -18.57 21.77 40.86
CA GLN A 106 -18.50 20.29 40.77
C GLN A 106 -19.12 19.80 39.44
N THR A 107 -20.30 20.30 39.10
CA THR A 107 -20.97 19.92 37.83
C THR A 107 -20.14 20.32 36.58
N ALA A 108 -19.49 21.50 36.63
CA ALA A 108 -18.59 21.93 35.54
C ALA A 108 -17.35 21.01 35.43
N ALA A 109 -16.77 20.61 36.55
CA ALA A 109 -15.63 19.69 36.56
C ALA A 109 -16.00 18.29 36.04
N GLU A 110 -17.17 17.78 36.44
CA GLU A 110 -17.68 16.48 35.94
C GLU A 110 -17.94 16.52 34.41
N ALA A 111 -18.55 17.64 33.92
CA ALA A 111 -18.78 17.83 32.48
C ALA A 111 -17.45 17.90 31.70
N GLN A 112 -16.45 18.60 32.23
CA GLN A 112 -15.12 18.66 31.62
C GLN A 112 -14.43 17.28 31.59
N ALA A 113 -14.51 16.52 32.68
CA ALA A 113 -13.95 15.16 32.76
C ALA A 113 -14.64 14.22 31.75
N ALA A 114 -15.97 14.30 31.62
CA ALA A 114 -16.72 13.52 30.64
C ALA A 114 -16.35 13.89 29.20
N ALA A 115 -16.22 15.19 28.91
CA ALA A 115 -15.78 15.67 27.59
C ALA A 115 -14.35 15.23 27.26
N ALA A 116 -13.43 15.31 28.22
CA ALA A 116 -12.05 14.84 28.04
C ALA A 116 -11.99 13.32 27.79
N LYS A 117 -12.79 12.54 28.52
CA LYS A 117 -12.89 11.10 28.30
C LYS A 117 -13.46 10.78 26.92
N ALA A 118 -14.53 11.44 26.49
CA ALA A 118 -15.11 11.26 25.16
C ALA A 118 -14.12 11.60 24.04
N ALA A 119 -13.35 12.68 24.19
CA ALA A 119 -12.31 13.06 23.26
C ALA A 119 -11.18 12.02 23.18
N ALA A 120 -10.75 11.48 24.35
CA ALA A 120 -9.76 10.42 24.42
C ALA A 120 -10.26 9.11 23.76
N ASP A 121 -11.51 8.73 24.01
CA ASP A 121 -12.13 7.54 23.41
C ASP A 121 -12.23 7.70 21.87
N GLN A 122 -12.62 8.88 21.39
CA GLN A 122 -12.66 9.18 19.95
C GLN A 122 -11.27 9.15 19.32
N ALA A 123 -10.26 9.71 19.98
CA ALA A 123 -8.88 9.68 19.49
C ALA A 123 -8.34 8.24 19.44
N ALA A 124 -8.64 7.43 20.45
CA ALA A 124 -8.28 6.01 20.48
C ALA A 124 -8.97 5.22 19.35
N ALA A 125 -10.27 5.47 19.12
CA ALA A 125 -11.03 4.85 18.02
C ALA A 125 -10.48 5.25 16.63
N GLN A 126 -10.15 6.52 16.44
CA GLN A 126 -9.53 6.99 15.19
C GLN A 126 -8.16 6.36 14.97
N LYS A 127 -7.33 6.27 15.99
CA LYS A 127 -6.02 5.62 15.93
C LYS A 127 -6.16 4.13 15.61
N ALA A 128 -7.10 3.44 16.24
CA ALA A 128 -7.38 2.02 15.97
C ALA A 128 -7.85 1.81 14.51
N LYS A 129 -8.76 2.67 14.01
CA LYS A 129 -9.24 2.63 12.62
C LYS A 129 -8.11 2.88 11.62
N ALA A 130 -7.23 3.85 11.89
CA ALA A 130 -6.07 4.13 11.05
C ALA A 130 -5.07 2.97 11.03
N ALA A 131 -4.81 2.36 12.18
CA ALA A 131 -3.94 1.18 12.29
C ALA A 131 -4.51 -0.03 11.53
N ALA A 132 -5.82 -0.28 11.66
CA ALA A 132 -6.51 -1.34 10.92
C ALA A 132 -6.46 -1.11 9.39
N ALA A 133 -6.68 0.12 8.94
CA ALA A 133 -6.57 0.47 7.52
C ALA A 133 -5.14 0.31 6.98
N ALA A 134 -4.13 0.71 7.74
CA ALA A 134 -2.72 0.52 7.39
C ALA A 134 -2.36 -0.97 7.28
N LYS A 135 -2.79 -1.78 8.25
CA LYS A 135 -2.61 -3.23 8.22
C LYS A 135 -3.30 -3.87 7.03
N ALA A 136 -4.55 -3.51 6.74
CA ALA A 136 -5.28 -4.03 5.59
C ALA A 136 -4.57 -3.69 4.27
N LYS A 137 -4.01 -2.49 4.14
CA LYS A 137 -3.22 -2.09 2.97
C LYS A 137 -1.92 -2.91 2.84
N GLN A 138 -1.23 -3.17 3.95
CA GLN A 138 -0.03 -4.02 3.95
C GLN A 138 -0.36 -5.47 3.57
N ASP A 139 -1.43 -6.03 4.14
CA ASP A 139 -1.87 -7.40 3.84
C ASP A 139 -2.29 -7.53 2.36
N ALA A 140 -2.97 -6.53 1.81
CA ALA A 140 -3.33 -6.49 0.40
C ALA A 140 -2.09 -6.43 -0.51
N ALA A 141 -1.10 -5.60 -0.18
CA ALA A 141 0.16 -5.51 -0.91
C ALA A 141 0.95 -6.82 -0.85
N ALA A 142 1.03 -7.45 0.32
CA ALA A 142 1.67 -8.75 0.48
C ALA A 142 0.99 -9.85 -0.35
N ARG A 143 -0.34 -9.88 -0.38
CA ARG A 143 -1.10 -10.81 -1.22
C ARG A 143 -0.88 -10.57 -2.71
N ALA A 144 -0.85 -9.31 -3.15
CA ALA A 144 -0.58 -8.95 -4.53
C ALA A 144 0.83 -9.40 -4.96
N LEU A 145 1.83 -9.19 -4.10
CA LEU A 145 3.20 -9.64 -4.33
C LEU A 145 3.30 -11.17 -4.40
N ALA A 146 2.65 -11.88 -3.48
CA ALA A 146 2.61 -13.34 -3.48
C ALA A 146 1.93 -13.89 -4.76
N GLN A 147 0.87 -13.25 -5.24
CA GLN A 147 0.24 -13.61 -6.50
C GLN A 147 1.15 -13.35 -7.71
N ALA A 148 1.88 -12.24 -7.71
CA ALA A 148 2.84 -11.93 -8.76
C ALA A 148 4.03 -12.91 -8.78
N HIS A 149 4.46 -13.39 -7.62
CA HIS A 149 5.60 -14.29 -7.48
C HIS A 149 5.23 -15.79 -7.52
N ARG A 150 3.95 -16.12 -7.71
CA ARG A 150 3.55 -17.53 -7.87
C ARG A 150 4.16 -18.14 -9.13
N TRP A 151 4.45 -19.43 -9.08
CA TRP A 151 4.89 -20.22 -10.23
C TRP A 151 3.70 -21.00 -10.81
N VAL A 152 3.69 -21.20 -12.12
CA VAL A 152 2.63 -21.93 -12.83
C VAL A 152 3.25 -22.80 -13.96
N SER A 153 2.50 -23.78 -14.46
CA SER A 153 2.89 -24.57 -15.62
C SER A 153 2.94 -23.71 -16.88
N PRO A 154 3.94 -23.91 -17.78
CA PRO A 154 4.05 -23.18 -19.05
C PRO A 154 2.98 -23.55 -20.07
N VAL A 155 2.39 -24.73 -20.00
CA VAL A 155 1.39 -25.22 -20.93
C VAL A 155 0.49 -26.20 -20.21
N SER A 156 -0.74 -26.37 -20.66
CA SER A 156 -1.69 -27.38 -20.17
C SER A 156 -2.03 -28.42 -21.25
N GLY A 157 -2.51 -29.59 -20.83
CA GLY A 157 -2.91 -30.65 -21.77
C GLY A 157 -1.74 -31.23 -22.57
N TYR A 158 -0.59 -31.38 -21.97
CA TYR A 158 0.64 -31.92 -22.56
C TYR A 158 0.90 -33.35 -22.09
N THR A 159 1.82 -34.02 -22.79
CA THR A 159 2.46 -35.27 -22.37
C THR A 159 3.94 -35.01 -22.17
N LEU A 160 4.51 -35.48 -21.06
CA LEU A 160 5.96 -35.47 -20.84
C LEU A 160 6.63 -36.44 -21.83
N THR A 161 7.59 -35.95 -22.58
CA THR A 161 8.32 -36.79 -23.56
C THR A 161 9.79 -36.83 -23.23
N SER A 162 10.63 -35.98 -23.82
CA SER A 162 12.08 -36.02 -23.58
C SER A 162 12.46 -35.27 -22.31
N GLY A 163 13.11 -35.95 -21.37
CA GLY A 163 13.58 -35.37 -20.11
C GLY A 163 14.92 -34.67 -20.23
N PHE A 164 15.26 -33.91 -19.19
CA PHE A 164 16.56 -33.31 -18.96
C PHE A 164 17.60 -34.43 -18.75
N GLY A 165 18.77 -34.34 -19.39
CA GLY A 165 19.87 -35.24 -19.18
C GLY A 165 20.58 -35.67 -20.45
N PHE A 166 21.61 -36.52 -20.28
CA PHE A 166 22.44 -37.05 -21.39
C PHE A 166 21.65 -38.11 -22.17
N ARG A 167 21.54 -37.93 -23.47
CA ARG A 167 20.87 -38.87 -24.38
C ARG A 167 21.55 -38.87 -25.75
N TRP A 168 21.73 -40.02 -26.35
CA TRP A 168 22.38 -40.20 -27.68
C TRP A 168 23.66 -39.37 -27.86
N GLY A 169 24.52 -39.33 -26.81
CA GLY A 169 25.80 -38.63 -26.84
C GLY A 169 25.70 -37.10 -26.71
N LYS A 170 24.52 -36.55 -26.45
CA LYS A 170 24.32 -35.10 -26.26
C LYS A 170 23.54 -34.79 -24.97
N MET A 171 23.85 -33.67 -24.35
CA MET A 171 23.07 -33.14 -23.25
C MET A 171 21.78 -32.52 -23.79
N HIS A 172 20.64 -32.92 -23.22
CA HIS A 172 19.36 -32.28 -23.41
C HIS A 172 19.07 -31.38 -22.19
N PRO A 173 19.16 -30.05 -22.33
CA PRO A 173 19.09 -29.13 -21.19
C PRO A 173 17.64 -28.78 -20.81
N ALA A 174 16.64 -29.54 -21.27
CA ALA A 174 15.25 -29.22 -21.17
C ALA A 174 14.36 -30.38 -20.72
N GLN A 175 13.12 -30.04 -20.39
CA GLN A 175 12.00 -30.93 -20.40
C GLN A 175 11.09 -30.60 -21.59
N ASP A 176 10.82 -31.61 -22.44
CA ASP A 176 9.92 -31.46 -23.56
C ASP A 176 8.47 -31.81 -23.14
N LEU A 177 7.56 -30.90 -23.47
CA LEU A 177 6.13 -30.97 -23.15
C LEU A 177 5.36 -31.08 -24.49
N ALA A 178 5.09 -32.31 -24.95
CA ALA A 178 4.37 -32.55 -26.20
C ALA A 178 2.93 -32.05 -26.08
N CYS A 179 2.53 -31.19 -27.00
CA CYS A 179 1.20 -30.61 -27.07
C CYS A 179 0.87 -30.18 -28.50
N PRO A 180 -0.42 -30.06 -28.88
CA PRO A 180 -0.81 -29.61 -30.22
C PRO A 180 -0.19 -28.27 -30.61
N VAL A 181 0.08 -28.06 -31.89
CA VAL A 181 0.45 -26.76 -32.44
C VAL A 181 -0.64 -25.74 -32.10
N GLY A 182 -0.23 -24.56 -31.58
CA GLY A 182 -1.17 -23.50 -31.21
C GLY A 182 -1.67 -23.57 -29.76
N SER A 183 -1.18 -24.53 -28.94
CA SER A 183 -1.44 -24.53 -27.51
C SER A 183 -0.84 -23.28 -26.86
N SER A 184 -1.56 -22.66 -25.93
CA SER A 184 -1.10 -21.45 -25.25
C SER A 184 0.11 -21.75 -24.38
N VAL A 185 1.20 -21.03 -24.59
CA VAL A 185 2.43 -21.08 -23.79
C VAL A 185 2.44 -19.88 -22.85
N HIS A 186 2.58 -20.15 -21.56
CA HIS A 186 2.43 -19.16 -20.50
C HIS A 186 3.76 -18.83 -19.82
N SER A 187 3.89 -17.59 -19.35
CA SER A 187 4.96 -17.21 -18.43
C SER A 187 4.84 -17.99 -17.12
N LEU A 188 5.93 -18.56 -16.65
CA LEU A 188 5.95 -19.35 -15.40
C LEU A 188 5.69 -18.50 -14.15
N SER A 189 6.07 -17.23 -14.17
CA SER A 189 5.92 -16.28 -13.06
C SER A 189 5.96 -14.85 -13.58
N SER A 190 5.94 -13.84 -12.70
CA SER A 190 6.22 -12.46 -13.11
C SER A 190 7.68 -12.27 -13.49
N GLY A 191 7.92 -11.56 -14.58
CA GLY A 191 9.26 -11.36 -15.10
C GLY A 191 9.31 -10.36 -16.24
N THR A 192 10.50 -10.26 -16.84
CA THR A 192 10.77 -9.42 -18.02
C THR A 192 11.24 -10.30 -19.16
N VAL A 193 10.68 -10.10 -20.33
CA VAL A 193 11.13 -10.76 -21.56
C VAL A 193 12.53 -10.25 -21.91
N VAL A 194 13.53 -11.12 -21.91
CA VAL A 194 14.92 -10.78 -22.25
C VAL A 194 15.30 -11.20 -23.66
N PHE A 195 14.51 -12.07 -24.29
CA PHE A 195 14.62 -12.44 -25.68
C PHE A 195 13.26 -12.89 -26.21
N ALA A 196 12.92 -12.47 -27.45
CA ALA A 196 11.77 -12.94 -28.20
C ALA A 196 12.11 -12.88 -29.69
N GLY A 197 12.25 -14.04 -30.35
CA GLY A 197 12.69 -14.07 -31.75
C GLY A 197 13.02 -15.46 -32.24
N ARG A 198 13.55 -15.52 -33.49
CA ARG A 198 14.03 -16.76 -34.11
C ARG A 198 15.50 -16.96 -33.77
N SER A 199 15.85 -18.15 -33.28
CA SER A 199 17.23 -18.56 -33.06
C SER A 199 17.78 -19.32 -34.26
N THR A 200 19.08 -19.18 -34.50
CA THR A 200 19.87 -19.97 -35.46
C THR A 200 20.44 -21.23 -34.82
N GLU A 201 20.32 -21.39 -33.48
CA GLU A 201 20.93 -22.52 -32.72
C GLU A 201 19.99 -23.73 -32.57
N GLY A 202 18.95 -23.81 -33.41
CA GLY A 202 18.01 -24.93 -33.39
C GLY A 202 16.74 -24.72 -32.57
N TYR A 203 16.64 -23.70 -31.72
CA TYR A 203 15.45 -23.42 -30.89
C TYR A 203 14.22 -22.94 -31.69
N GLY A 204 14.41 -22.58 -32.96
CA GLY A 204 13.33 -22.00 -33.77
C GLY A 204 12.87 -20.67 -33.20
N ASN A 205 11.55 -20.42 -33.16
CA ASN A 205 11.02 -19.27 -32.46
C ASN A 205 10.99 -19.55 -30.98
N PHE A 206 11.64 -18.71 -30.17
CA PHE A 206 11.66 -18.92 -28.73
C PHE A 206 11.65 -17.63 -27.95
N VAL A 207 11.24 -17.71 -26.68
CA VAL A 207 11.21 -16.63 -25.73
C VAL A 207 12.05 -16.97 -24.51
N LYS A 208 12.83 -16.00 -24.03
CA LYS A 208 13.50 -16.06 -22.73
C LYS A 208 12.87 -15.05 -21.80
N ILE A 209 12.54 -15.47 -20.58
CA ILE A 209 11.96 -14.62 -19.57
C ILE A 209 12.79 -14.69 -18.31
N ARG A 210 13.25 -13.53 -17.85
CA ARG A 210 13.93 -13.39 -16.56
C ARG A 210 12.90 -13.05 -15.50
N TYR A 211 12.77 -13.92 -14.51
CA TYR A 211 11.81 -13.79 -13.42
C TYR A 211 12.33 -12.94 -12.26
N TRP A 212 11.46 -12.64 -11.32
CA TRP A 212 11.72 -11.84 -10.13
C TRP A 212 12.86 -12.38 -9.24
N ASP A 213 13.13 -13.69 -9.25
CA ASP A 213 14.20 -14.35 -8.49
C ASP A 213 15.53 -14.46 -9.28
N GLY A 214 15.60 -13.86 -10.46
CA GLY A 214 16.74 -13.91 -11.34
C GLY A 214 16.84 -15.17 -12.22
N THR A 215 15.94 -16.15 -12.04
CA THR A 215 15.87 -17.33 -12.92
C THR A 215 15.45 -16.93 -14.33
N VAL A 216 16.01 -17.57 -15.35
CA VAL A 216 15.60 -17.40 -16.74
C VAL A 216 15.01 -18.70 -17.27
N SER A 217 13.79 -18.63 -17.84
CA SER A 217 13.26 -19.74 -18.63
C SER A 217 13.51 -19.51 -20.13
N TRP A 218 13.72 -20.61 -20.85
CA TRP A 218 13.73 -20.66 -22.29
C TRP A 218 12.57 -21.55 -22.74
N MET A 219 11.67 -21.01 -23.56
CA MET A 219 10.53 -21.77 -24.10
C MET A 219 10.59 -21.70 -25.63
N ALA A 220 10.96 -22.84 -26.25
CA ALA A 220 11.33 -22.90 -27.66
C ALA A 220 10.35 -23.69 -28.53
N HIS A 221 10.66 -23.76 -29.83
CA HIS A 221 9.92 -24.40 -30.91
C HIS A 221 8.52 -23.81 -31.17
N ASN A 222 8.27 -22.58 -30.72
CA ASN A 222 6.97 -21.92 -30.85
C ASN A 222 6.57 -21.68 -32.29
N SER A 223 5.28 -21.75 -32.61
CA SER A 223 4.75 -21.34 -33.90
C SER A 223 4.67 -19.81 -34.00
N ARG A 224 4.33 -19.14 -32.91
CA ARG A 224 4.15 -17.69 -32.84
C ARG A 224 4.55 -17.16 -31.46
N LEU A 225 5.21 -16.00 -31.44
CA LEU A 225 5.51 -15.23 -30.22
C LEU A 225 4.50 -14.09 -30.10
N LEU A 226 4.08 -13.78 -28.87
CA LEU A 226 3.06 -12.77 -28.56
C LEU A 226 3.62 -11.61 -27.74
N VAL A 227 4.89 -11.67 -27.36
CA VAL A 227 5.57 -10.68 -26.52
C VAL A 227 6.83 -10.16 -27.19
N SER A 228 7.29 -9.01 -26.73
CA SER A 228 8.50 -8.33 -27.20
C SER A 228 9.53 -8.20 -26.09
N VAL A 229 10.81 -8.05 -26.45
CA VAL A 229 11.90 -7.81 -25.49
C VAL A 229 11.63 -6.55 -24.67
N GLY A 230 11.81 -6.64 -23.36
CA GLY A 230 11.54 -5.58 -22.38
C GLY A 230 10.12 -5.60 -21.82
N GLU A 231 9.22 -6.40 -22.38
CA GLU A 231 7.85 -6.52 -21.88
C GLU A 231 7.82 -7.19 -20.49
N GLN A 232 7.01 -6.60 -19.57
CA GLN A 232 6.73 -7.19 -18.27
C GLN A 232 5.59 -8.20 -18.39
N VAL A 233 5.78 -9.39 -17.86
CA VAL A 233 4.79 -10.46 -17.91
C VAL A 233 4.37 -10.89 -16.51
N SER A 234 3.15 -11.38 -16.41
CA SER A 234 2.56 -11.90 -15.17
C SER A 234 2.50 -13.43 -15.18
N PRO A 235 2.39 -14.10 -14.03
CA PRO A 235 2.22 -15.54 -13.95
C PRO A 235 1.00 -16.02 -14.74
N GLY A 236 1.20 -16.92 -15.71
CA GLY A 236 0.12 -17.44 -16.55
C GLY A 236 -0.26 -16.54 -17.74
N GLN A 237 0.41 -15.42 -17.96
CA GLN A 237 0.24 -14.62 -19.17
C GLN A 237 0.67 -15.42 -20.40
N ILE A 238 -0.15 -15.44 -21.47
CA ILE A 238 0.20 -16.10 -22.72
C ILE A 238 1.34 -15.31 -23.39
N VAL A 239 2.46 -15.96 -23.66
CA VAL A 239 3.67 -15.36 -24.23
C VAL A 239 3.99 -15.88 -25.64
N ALA A 240 3.45 -17.09 -25.95
CA ALA A 240 3.63 -17.70 -27.27
C ALA A 240 2.53 -18.73 -27.54
N TYR A 241 2.52 -19.26 -28.74
CA TYR A 241 1.82 -20.48 -29.10
C TYR A 241 2.81 -21.59 -29.44
N SER A 242 2.58 -22.81 -28.93
CA SER A 242 3.39 -24.00 -29.22
C SER A 242 3.47 -24.30 -30.71
N GLY A 243 4.53 -24.98 -31.09
CA GLY A 243 4.78 -25.33 -32.49
C GLY A 243 5.78 -26.45 -32.65
N SER A 244 6.47 -26.48 -33.81
CA SER A 244 7.53 -27.41 -34.15
C SER A 244 8.60 -26.71 -35.00
N THR A 245 8.89 -25.43 -34.69
CA THR A 245 9.90 -24.64 -35.45
C THR A 245 11.32 -24.96 -34.98
N GLY A 246 12.30 -24.77 -35.87
CA GLY A 246 13.70 -25.08 -35.58
C GLY A 246 14.02 -26.60 -35.66
N ASN A 247 14.90 -27.08 -34.79
CA ASN A 247 15.28 -28.50 -34.74
C ASN A 247 14.32 -29.27 -33.82
N SER A 248 13.18 -29.67 -34.35
CA SER A 248 12.09 -30.34 -33.61
C SER A 248 11.55 -31.50 -34.42
N THR A 249 11.28 -32.63 -33.79
CA THR A 249 10.72 -33.84 -34.41
C THR A 249 9.21 -33.93 -34.37
N GLY A 250 8.56 -33.00 -33.69
CA GLY A 250 7.10 -32.94 -33.54
C GLY A 250 6.65 -31.79 -32.64
N PRO A 251 5.35 -31.49 -32.58
CA PRO A 251 4.85 -30.38 -31.79
C PRO A 251 5.08 -30.54 -30.29
N HIS A 252 5.80 -29.60 -29.68
CA HIS A 252 6.08 -29.57 -28.24
C HIS A 252 6.55 -28.17 -27.80
N VAL A 253 6.58 -27.96 -26.50
CA VAL A 253 7.31 -26.86 -25.84
C VAL A 253 8.58 -27.44 -25.24
N HIS A 254 9.73 -26.98 -25.70
CA HIS A 254 11.02 -27.27 -25.11
C HIS A 254 11.28 -26.25 -24.00
N LEU A 255 11.25 -26.70 -22.74
CA LEU A 255 11.39 -25.88 -21.55
C LEU A 255 12.75 -26.06 -20.90
N GLU A 256 13.55 -24.99 -20.83
CA GLU A 256 14.76 -24.93 -20.01
C GLU A 256 14.57 -23.98 -18.84
N ILE A 257 15.25 -24.27 -17.72
CA ILE A 257 15.29 -23.44 -16.52
C ILE A 257 16.75 -23.15 -16.17
N HIS A 258 17.09 -21.86 -16.10
CA HIS A 258 18.43 -21.36 -15.86
C HIS A 258 18.44 -20.46 -14.61
N PRO A 259 18.69 -21.00 -13.38
CA PRO A 259 18.81 -20.20 -12.18
C PRO A 259 19.92 -19.16 -12.29
N GLY A 260 19.63 -17.88 -12.02
CA GLY A 260 20.62 -16.81 -12.13
C GLY A 260 21.20 -16.60 -13.54
N ASP A 261 20.51 -17.07 -14.61
CA ASP A 261 20.99 -17.08 -16.00
C ASP A 261 22.25 -17.99 -16.19
N GLY A 262 22.43 -18.95 -15.30
CA GLY A 262 23.52 -19.94 -15.33
C GLY A 262 23.19 -21.17 -16.17
N SER A 263 23.83 -22.31 -15.86
CA SER A 263 23.56 -23.58 -16.52
C SER A 263 22.14 -24.06 -16.30
N ALA A 264 21.57 -24.76 -17.28
CA ALA A 264 20.25 -25.35 -17.18
C ALA A 264 20.19 -26.41 -16.06
N VAL A 265 19.09 -26.47 -15.36
CA VAL A 265 18.79 -27.45 -14.31
C VAL A 265 17.58 -28.31 -14.71
N PRO A 266 17.34 -29.49 -14.09
CA PRO A 266 16.19 -30.35 -14.38
C PRO A 266 14.85 -29.59 -14.12
N PRO A 267 14.05 -29.25 -15.14
CA PRO A 267 12.85 -28.41 -14.97
C PRO A 267 11.79 -29.04 -14.08
N LEU A 268 11.57 -30.35 -14.17
CA LEU A 268 10.61 -31.07 -13.32
C LEU A 268 10.91 -30.90 -11.84
N VAL A 269 12.17 -31.12 -11.44
CA VAL A 269 12.60 -31.01 -10.04
C VAL A 269 12.51 -29.57 -9.57
N TRP A 270 12.99 -28.65 -10.41
CA TRP A 270 13.02 -27.22 -10.05
C TRP A 270 11.62 -26.63 -9.85
N LEU A 271 10.68 -27.00 -10.73
CA LEU A 271 9.29 -26.55 -10.64
C LEU A 271 8.54 -27.21 -9.48
N ALA A 272 8.78 -28.52 -9.24
CA ALA A 272 8.18 -29.23 -8.11
C ALA A 272 8.55 -28.60 -6.76
N GLN A 273 9.79 -28.14 -6.58
CA GLN A 273 10.24 -27.39 -5.39
C GLN A 273 9.51 -26.07 -5.19
N ARG A 274 8.83 -25.58 -6.23
CA ARG A 274 8.04 -24.32 -6.23
C ARG A 274 6.53 -24.55 -6.27
N GLY A 275 6.12 -25.81 -6.00
CA GLY A 275 4.71 -26.19 -5.94
C GLY A 275 4.05 -26.37 -7.31
N VAL A 276 4.82 -26.49 -8.40
CA VAL A 276 4.30 -26.74 -9.75
C VAL A 276 4.68 -28.15 -10.16
N THR A 277 3.67 -29.01 -10.30
CA THR A 277 3.84 -30.35 -10.90
C THR A 277 3.57 -30.24 -12.40
N LEU A 278 4.54 -30.72 -13.20
CA LEU A 278 4.40 -30.88 -14.65
C LEU A 278 3.93 -32.27 -14.99
#